data_a32d136a2ef1eba6a03dff812f1f5a1a
#
_entry.id   a32d136a2ef1eba6a03dff812f1f5a1a
#
_cell.length_a   1.000
_cell.length_b   1.000
_cell.length_c   1.000
_cell.angle_alpha   90.00
_cell.angle_beta   90.00
_cell.angle_gamma   90.00
#
_symmetry.space_group_name_H-M   'P 1'
#
loop_
_entity.id
_entity.type
_entity.pdbx_description
1 polymer ?
#
loop_
_entity_poly.entity_id
_entity_poly.type
_entity_poly.pdbx_seq_one_letter_code
_entity_poly.pdbx_strand_id
1 'polypeptide(L)'
;MKKKIVIITLLLALVTLAGQAQKQVVWEKPTAFIGSSSVGFGINKVELKPTETVLHINARFTPNYWIRFAKGSFLQTPDGKKYAITSGAKTSENESDMQPDSLFWMPESGTADLALHFDPVPLNTKEMDFIESYDEGAFRFWGISDGKTKKKTVIPDEWKDVKYAKDEVLPAAKINKGTATVNVKMLGYKPEMGLEFFIGGFRPLGSAGDGYDKFFKFADDGTLKVEVPLWLTREVVIGVQGLGFTNIVIAPGQETSILMKVTADVRPFVAFKGYLAKTNMDMADAQNRFEIPQFGMQTYRKVKDCNTPAERSQCLSDLFNQRVASFRKTKYTTAAKDLLSMKAENEYYEWSRFFPRNFSIYNIDDNGKVYMSYEDMGQKMAKNKDLLPVSEYFNYSMQYLNEPGSPCGMAFWETYAHEDDKDAKEKNAYNMDLRRIVMLLNDRDLSKSDADKALGEITFEDCKNVVRDYLAEQQRVAQQLASEEHVFYQKYDDVAPENILQTILERYKGNAVLIDIWATWCGPCRAGHKAMKPMKEEMKGQNVRFVYITSTSSPLATWQEMINDIDGDHYYLTKEQYYHILEKYESHSIPTYAIYNTRGEQTYKSIGLPEIDVIRKELERAK
;
A
#
# COMPACT_ATOMS: atom_id res chain seq x y z
N MET A 1 -48.81 -52.45 43.75
CA MET A 1 -49.14 -51.33 42.84
C MET A 1 -48.35 -50.03 43.08
N LYS A 2 -48.02 -49.65 44.34
CA LYS A 2 -47.31 -48.38 44.62
C LYS A 2 -45.84 -48.30 44.12
N LYS A 3 -45.12 -49.44 44.02
CA LYS A 3 -43.74 -49.46 43.50
C LYS A 3 -43.59 -49.26 41.98
N LYS A 4 -44.64 -49.68 41.18
CA LYS A 4 -44.60 -49.48 39.73
C LYS A 4 -44.92 -48.05 39.31
N ILE A 5 -45.69 -47.29 40.10
CA ILE A 5 -46.04 -45.89 39.80
C ILE A 5 -44.85 -44.97 40.02
N VAL A 6 -44.03 -45.22 41.07
CA VAL A 6 -42.82 -44.41 41.36
C VAL A 6 -41.74 -44.59 40.28
N ILE A 7 -41.59 -45.80 39.74
CA ILE A 7 -40.62 -46.07 38.67
C ILE A 7 -41.06 -45.42 37.34
N ILE A 8 -42.36 -45.39 37.01
CA ILE A 8 -42.89 -44.75 35.80
C ILE A 8 -42.78 -43.21 35.93
N THR A 9 -42.97 -42.62 37.10
CA THR A 9 -42.84 -41.17 37.35
C THR A 9 -41.36 -40.74 37.30
N LEU A 10 -40.42 -41.54 37.78
CA LEU A 10 -38.99 -41.30 37.65
C LEU A 10 -38.49 -41.48 36.21
N LEU A 11 -38.99 -42.45 35.45
CA LEU A 11 -38.68 -42.63 34.04
C LEU A 11 -39.26 -41.48 33.19
N LEU A 12 -40.47 -40.99 33.46
CA LEU A 12 -41.01 -39.80 32.80
C LEU A 12 -40.25 -38.53 33.17
N ALA A 13 -39.77 -38.35 34.40
CA ALA A 13 -38.94 -37.23 34.80
C ALA A 13 -37.53 -37.31 34.18
N LEU A 14 -36.96 -38.49 34.00
CA LEU A 14 -35.68 -38.67 33.29
C LEU A 14 -35.83 -38.49 31.78
N VAL A 15 -36.95 -38.84 31.17
CA VAL A 15 -37.23 -38.60 29.75
C VAL A 15 -37.51 -37.13 29.48
N THR A 16 -38.10 -36.40 30.43
CA THR A 16 -38.27 -34.93 30.31
C THR A 16 -36.97 -34.15 30.59
N LEU A 17 -36.04 -34.66 31.37
CA LEU A 17 -34.72 -34.08 31.55
C LEU A 17 -33.75 -34.43 30.40
N ALA A 18 -33.91 -35.59 29.73
CA ALA A 18 -33.15 -35.96 28.55
C ALA A 18 -33.66 -35.28 27.25
N GLY A 19 -34.85 -34.65 27.28
CA GLY A 19 -35.50 -34.03 26.11
C GLY A 19 -35.15 -32.56 25.85
N GLN A 20 -34.31 -31.94 26.67
CA GLN A 20 -33.87 -30.57 26.48
C GLN A 20 -32.34 -30.43 26.36
N ALA A 21 -31.69 -31.29 25.61
CA ALA A 21 -30.45 -30.89 24.96
C ALA A 21 -30.84 -29.81 23.94
N GLN A 22 -30.74 -28.56 24.37
CA GLN A 22 -31.02 -27.41 23.51
C GLN A 22 -30.23 -27.59 22.21
N LYS A 23 -30.95 -27.74 21.11
CA LYS A 23 -30.38 -27.96 19.79
C LYS A 23 -29.55 -26.72 19.45
N GLN A 24 -28.22 -26.83 19.51
CA GLN A 24 -27.32 -25.79 19.07
C GLN A 24 -26.80 -26.09 17.67
N VAL A 25 -26.45 -25.06 16.92
CA VAL A 25 -25.76 -25.16 15.63
C VAL A 25 -24.37 -24.55 15.79
N VAL A 26 -23.37 -25.33 15.41
CA VAL A 26 -21.96 -24.88 15.49
C VAL A 26 -21.36 -24.84 14.10
N TRP A 27 -20.73 -23.72 13.79
CA TRP A 27 -19.92 -23.54 12.60
C TRP A 27 -18.45 -23.59 13.00
N GLU A 28 -17.79 -24.66 12.64
CA GLU A 28 -16.34 -24.81 12.84
C GLU A 28 -15.60 -24.15 11.68
N LYS A 29 -14.64 -23.28 11.98
CA LYS A 29 -13.85 -22.54 11.00
C LYS A 29 -14.73 -21.85 9.93
N PRO A 30 -15.64 -20.97 10.34
CA PRO A 30 -16.49 -20.26 9.41
C PRO A 30 -15.65 -19.39 8.46
N THR A 31 -16.20 -19.10 7.29
CA THR A 31 -15.59 -18.18 6.33
C THR A 31 -16.25 -16.81 6.43
N ALA A 32 -15.44 -15.75 6.33
CA ALA A 32 -15.92 -14.37 6.28
C ALA A 32 -14.92 -13.52 5.50
N PHE A 33 -15.40 -12.46 4.87
CA PHE A 33 -14.56 -11.36 4.44
C PHE A 33 -14.41 -10.38 5.62
N ILE A 34 -13.18 -10.10 6.02
CA ILE A 34 -12.88 -9.19 7.11
C ILE A 34 -12.52 -7.83 6.50
N GLY A 35 -13.30 -6.81 6.83
CA GLY A 35 -13.08 -5.46 6.35
C GLY A 35 -11.74 -4.89 6.80
N SER A 36 -11.36 -3.75 6.21
CA SER A 36 -10.08 -3.08 6.51
C SER A 36 -9.98 -2.74 7.99
N SER A 37 -9.00 -3.35 8.68
CA SER A 37 -8.70 -3.11 10.09
C SER A 37 -7.18 -3.21 10.28
N SER A 38 -6.63 -2.39 11.19
CA SER A 38 -5.24 -2.53 11.65
C SER A 38 -5.03 -3.76 12.51
N VAL A 39 -6.11 -4.37 13.00
CA VAL A 39 -6.11 -5.61 13.78
C VAL A 39 -6.34 -6.79 12.85
N GLY A 40 -5.48 -7.80 12.90
CA GLY A 40 -5.69 -9.06 12.21
C GLY A 40 -6.70 -9.92 12.98
N PHE A 41 -7.75 -10.35 12.31
CA PHE A 41 -8.75 -11.24 12.90
C PHE A 41 -8.84 -12.58 12.18
N GLY A 42 -9.11 -13.63 12.94
CA GLY A 42 -9.58 -14.90 12.43
C GLY A 42 -10.88 -15.28 13.15
N ILE A 43 -11.83 -15.88 12.46
CA ILE A 43 -13.04 -16.43 13.11
C ILE A 43 -12.82 -17.92 13.30
N ASN A 44 -12.74 -18.34 14.57
CA ASN A 44 -12.46 -19.72 14.93
C ASN A 44 -13.73 -20.59 14.92
N LYS A 45 -14.82 -20.04 15.46
CA LYS A 45 -16.08 -20.77 15.63
C LYS A 45 -17.27 -19.82 15.78
N VAL A 46 -18.46 -20.26 15.36
CA VAL A 46 -19.74 -19.60 15.68
C VAL A 46 -20.64 -20.63 16.35
N GLU A 47 -21.28 -20.26 17.46
CA GLU A 47 -22.28 -21.06 18.15
C GLU A 47 -23.63 -20.34 18.10
N LEU A 48 -24.61 -20.94 17.41
CA LEU A 48 -25.98 -20.50 17.44
C LEU A 48 -26.73 -21.32 18.50
N LYS A 49 -27.14 -20.69 19.57
CA LYS A 49 -27.89 -21.30 20.69
C LYS A 49 -29.27 -20.63 20.77
N PRO A 50 -30.28 -21.30 21.37
CA PRO A 50 -31.61 -20.70 21.56
C PRO A 50 -31.60 -19.44 22.43
N THR A 51 -30.60 -19.28 23.28
CA THR A 51 -30.50 -18.20 24.26
C THR A 51 -29.50 -17.09 23.91
N GLU A 52 -28.56 -17.39 23.04
CA GLU A 52 -27.48 -16.46 22.63
C GLU A 52 -26.82 -16.92 21.32
N THR A 53 -26.08 -16.01 20.69
CA THR A 53 -25.12 -16.37 19.63
C THR A 53 -23.71 -15.99 20.13
N VAL A 54 -22.73 -16.89 19.94
CA VAL A 54 -21.34 -16.64 20.32
C VAL A 54 -20.44 -16.67 19.10
N LEU A 55 -19.68 -15.59 18.90
CA LEU A 55 -18.67 -15.46 17.87
C LEU A 55 -17.28 -15.59 18.51
N HIS A 56 -16.58 -16.68 18.22
CA HIS A 56 -15.20 -16.88 18.69
C HIS A 56 -14.23 -16.36 17.64
N ILE A 57 -13.38 -15.43 18.05
CA ILE A 57 -12.40 -14.78 17.18
C ILE A 57 -10.99 -14.90 17.76
N ASN A 58 -9.99 -14.96 16.89
CA ASN A 58 -8.60 -14.79 17.23
C ASN A 58 -8.16 -13.40 16.73
N ALA A 59 -7.74 -12.55 17.66
CA ALA A 59 -7.23 -11.21 17.38
C ALA A 59 -5.70 -11.22 17.38
N ARG A 60 -5.08 -10.50 16.43
CA ARG A 60 -3.63 -10.27 16.34
C ARG A 60 -3.39 -8.77 16.20
N PHE A 61 -2.70 -8.20 17.16
CA PHE A 61 -2.38 -6.78 17.15
C PHE A 61 -1.06 -6.53 17.90
N THR A 62 -0.61 -5.28 17.88
CA THR A 62 0.63 -4.87 18.54
C THR A 62 0.62 -5.25 20.01
N PRO A 63 1.65 -5.95 20.52
CA PRO A 63 1.76 -6.26 21.96
C PRO A 63 1.63 -5.02 22.83
N ASN A 64 0.95 -5.15 23.96
CA ASN A 64 0.74 -4.06 24.92
C ASN A 64 -0.03 -2.84 24.39
N TYR A 65 -0.68 -2.95 23.19
CA TYR A 65 -1.69 -2.01 22.72
C TYR A 65 -3.09 -2.56 23.01
N TRP A 66 -4.09 -1.70 22.93
CA TRP A 66 -5.47 -2.07 23.22
C TRP A 66 -6.32 -2.21 21.96
N ILE A 67 -7.32 -3.08 22.05
CA ILE A 67 -8.45 -3.17 21.14
C ILE A 67 -9.74 -2.99 21.95
N ARG A 68 -10.85 -2.67 21.27
CA ARG A 68 -12.15 -2.45 21.89
C ARG A 68 -13.25 -2.89 20.94
N PHE A 69 -14.35 -3.37 21.47
CA PHE A 69 -15.59 -3.57 20.71
C PHE A 69 -16.67 -2.64 21.25
N ALA A 70 -17.27 -1.85 20.37
CA ALA A 70 -18.26 -0.86 20.76
C ALA A 70 -19.55 -1.51 21.29
N LYS A 71 -20.18 -0.88 22.30
CA LYS A 71 -21.47 -1.31 22.86
C LYS A 71 -22.60 -1.37 21.81
N GLY A 72 -22.47 -0.61 20.74
CA GLY A 72 -23.42 -0.62 19.62
C GLY A 72 -23.21 -1.75 18.61
N SER A 73 -22.26 -2.66 18.83
CA SER A 73 -21.97 -3.79 17.93
C SER A 73 -23.17 -4.73 17.78
N PHE A 74 -23.36 -5.27 16.59
CA PHE A 74 -24.45 -6.20 16.30
C PHE A 74 -24.06 -7.24 15.22
N LEU A 75 -24.76 -8.36 15.26
CA LEU A 75 -24.83 -9.28 14.13
C LEU A 75 -26.04 -8.88 13.27
N GLN A 76 -25.90 -8.99 11.94
CA GLN A 76 -26.99 -8.70 11.01
C GLN A 76 -27.19 -9.88 10.06
N THR A 77 -28.43 -10.35 9.98
CA THR A 77 -28.83 -11.39 9.03
C THR A 77 -29.19 -10.80 7.65
N PRO A 78 -29.20 -11.59 6.56
CA PRO A 78 -29.46 -11.07 5.20
C PRO A 78 -30.81 -10.35 5.02
N ASP A 79 -31.78 -10.62 5.89
CA ASP A 79 -33.07 -9.91 5.93
C ASP A 79 -32.99 -8.52 6.63
N GLY A 80 -31.80 -8.11 7.07
CA GLY A 80 -31.55 -6.83 7.71
C GLY A 80 -31.82 -6.80 9.21
N LYS A 81 -32.25 -7.91 9.82
CA LYS A 81 -32.51 -7.98 11.26
C LYS A 81 -31.20 -7.94 12.04
N LYS A 82 -31.16 -7.13 13.10
CA LYS A 82 -30.00 -6.89 13.96
C LYS A 82 -30.14 -7.62 15.29
N TYR A 83 -29.01 -8.14 15.79
CA TYR A 83 -28.89 -8.87 17.06
C TYR A 83 -27.73 -8.22 17.83
N ALA A 84 -28.09 -7.53 18.92
CA ALA A 84 -27.14 -6.70 19.66
C ALA A 84 -26.10 -7.54 20.43
N ILE A 85 -24.92 -6.96 20.66
CA ILE A 85 -23.96 -7.50 21.62
C ILE A 85 -24.55 -7.42 23.02
N THR A 86 -24.54 -8.52 23.79
CA THR A 86 -25.24 -8.64 25.09
C THR A 86 -24.28 -8.60 26.26
N SER A 87 -23.13 -9.24 26.12
CA SER A 87 -22.09 -9.26 27.14
C SER A 87 -20.74 -9.01 26.49
N GLY A 88 -19.76 -8.68 27.32
CA GLY A 88 -18.40 -8.46 26.83
C GLY A 88 -17.81 -9.69 26.17
N ALA A 89 -16.67 -9.49 25.54
CA ALA A 89 -15.82 -10.57 25.10
C ALA A 89 -15.18 -11.23 26.32
N LYS A 90 -15.17 -12.59 26.35
CA LYS A 90 -14.44 -13.39 27.32
C LYS A 90 -13.18 -13.91 26.65
N THR A 91 -12.06 -13.89 27.34
CA THR A 91 -10.84 -14.53 26.85
C THR A 91 -10.85 -16.01 27.23
N SER A 92 -10.41 -16.90 26.34
CA SER A 92 -10.38 -18.35 26.58
C SER A 92 -9.42 -18.78 27.70
N GLU A 93 -8.45 -17.94 28.05
CA GLU A 93 -7.40 -18.28 29.03
C GLU A 93 -7.55 -17.58 30.39
N ASN A 94 -8.23 -16.43 30.42
CA ASN A 94 -8.55 -15.72 31.65
C ASN A 94 -10.03 -15.34 31.62
N GLU A 95 -10.81 -15.84 32.52
CA GLU A 95 -12.26 -15.56 32.67
C GLU A 95 -12.60 -14.09 32.98
N SER A 96 -11.73 -13.14 32.59
CA SER A 96 -12.00 -11.72 32.71
C SER A 96 -13.03 -11.31 31.68
N ASP A 97 -14.22 -10.94 32.14
CA ASP A 97 -15.27 -10.38 31.30
C ASP A 97 -14.83 -9.02 30.76
N MET A 98 -14.57 -8.96 29.47
CA MET A 98 -14.37 -7.69 28.77
C MET A 98 -15.76 -7.11 28.46
N GLN A 99 -16.12 -6.02 29.11
CA GLN A 99 -17.38 -5.34 28.82
C GLN A 99 -17.29 -4.58 27.49
N PRO A 100 -18.39 -4.47 26.72
CA PRO A 100 -18.43 -3.57 25.58
C PRO A 100 -17.98 -2.15 25.98
N ASP A 101 -17.25 -1.48 25.10
CA ASP A 101 -16.55 -0.19 25.29
C ASP A 101 -15.35 -0.23 26.26
N SER A 102 -15.04 -1.35 26.92
CA SER A 102 -13.83 -1.46 27.70
C SER A 102 -12.59 -1.72 26.82
N LEU A 103 -11.43 -1.24 27.28
CA LEU A 103 -10.16 -1.47 26.61
C LEU A 103 -9.64 -2.87 26.95
N PHE A 104 -9.40 -3.69 25.94
CA PHE A 104 -8.70 -4.96 26.05
C PHE A 104 -7.25 -4.78 25.64
N TRP A 105 -6.33 -4.91 26.60
CA TRP A 105 -4.90 -4.81 26.36
C TRP A 105 -4.35 -6.12 25.83
N MET A 106 -3.76 -6.06 24.63
CA MET A 106 -3.17 -7.24 23.99
C MET A 106 -2.00 -7.76 24.83
N PRO A 107 -1.89 -9.09 25.00
CA PRO A 107 -0.77 -9.69 25.70
C PRO A 107 0.56 -9.50 24.97
N GLU A 108 1.67 -9.85 25.62
CA GLU A 108 3.01 -9.79 25.01
C GLU A 108 3.15 -10.65 23.74
N SER A 109 2.35 -11.71 23.60
CA SER A 109 2.29 -12.51 22.38
C SER A 109 1.70 -11.77 21.17
N GLY A 110 1.01 -10.65 21.39
CA GLY A 110 0.26 -9.93 20.35
C GLY A 110 -0.93 -10.72 19.80
N THR A 111 -1.35 -11.81 20.46
CA THR A 111 -2.50 -12.63 20.02
C THR A 111 -3.44 -12.90 21.20
N ALA A 112 -4.75 -12.90 20.94
CA ALA A 112 -5.76 -13.21 21.94
C ALA A 112 -6.97 -13.91 21.32
N ASP A 113 -7.50 -14.94 21.99
CA ASP A 113 -8.77 -15.57 21.65
C ASP A 113 -9.89 -14.92 22.46
N LEU A 114 -10.92 -14.45 21.77
CA LEU A 114 -12.04 -13.71 22.36
C LEU A 114 -13.36 -14.37 21.98
N ALA A 115 -14.34 -14.31 22.87
CA ALA A 115 -15.71 -14.72 22.62
C ALA A 115 -16.63 -13.50 22.74
N LEU A 116 -17.32 -13.15 21.66
CA LEU A 116 -18.33 -12.08 21.64
C LEU A 116 -19.71 -12.69 21.70
N HIS A 117 -20.55 -12.24 22.62
CA HIS A 117 -21.89 -12.74 22.89
C HIS A 117 -22.95 -11.77 22.36
N PHE A 118 -23.97 -12.30 21.71
CA PHE A 118 -25.04 -11.53 21.06
C PHE A 118 -26.41 -12.12 21.37
N ASP A 119 -27.46 -11.33 21.15
CA ASP A 119 -28.82 -11.83 21.10
C ASP A 119 -28.93 -13.08 20.20
N PRO A 120 -29.86 -14.03 20.49
CA PRO A 120 -29.95 -15.27 19.78
C PRO A 120 -30.38 -15.08 18.31
N VAL A 121 -29.47 -15.41 17.40
CA VAL A 121 -29.74 -15.50 15.96
C VAL A 121 -30.48 -16.81 15.67
N PRO A 122 -31.49 -16.86 14.78
CA PRO A 122 -32.22 -18.10 14.47
C PRO A 122 -31.29 -19.24 14.08
N LEU A 123 -31.54 -20.45 14.62
CA LEU A 123 -30.69 -21.64 14.40
C LEU A 123 -30.59 -22.08 12.93
N ASN A 124 -31.54 -21.70 12.10
CA ASN A 124 -31.54 -21.97 10.67
C ASN A 124 -30.79 -20.94 9.82
N THR A 125 -30.21 -19.90 10.44
CA THR A 125 -29.38 -18.91 9.77
C THR A 125 -28.18 -19.58 9.11
N LYS A 126 -27.85 -19.15 7.88
CA LYS A 126 -26.74 -19.68 7.08
C LYS A 126 -25.62 -18.68 6.88
N GLU A 127 -25.91 -17.41 7.12
CA GLU A 127 -24.98 -16.30 6.93
C GLU A 127 -25.42 -15.11 7.78
N MET A 128 -24.43 -14.36 8.25
CA MET A 128 -24.63 -13.09 8.96
C MET A 128 -23.39 -12.20 8.81
N ASP A 129 -23.56 -10.92 9.03
CA ASP A 129 -22.48 -9.96 9.12
C ASP A 129 -22.28 -9.55 10.59
N PHE A 130 -21.03 -9.29 11.01
CA PHE A 130 -20.73 -8.59 12.27
C PHE A 130 -20.35 -7.17 11.96
N ILE A 131 -21.01 -6.21 12.62
CA ILE A 131 -20.77 -4.78 12.44
C ILE A 131 -20.56 -4.15 13.81
N GLU A 132 -19.39 -3.60 14.05
CA GLU A 132 -19.12 -2.81 15.25
C GLU A 132 -19.77 -1.43 15.14
N SER A 133 -19.43 -0.71 14.08
CA SER A 133 -20.08 0.54 13.63
C SER A 133 -19.77 0.75 12.14
N TYR A 134 -20.29 1.84 11.56
CA TYR A 134 -19.95 2.27 10.20
C TYR A 134 -18.87 3.34 10.16
N ASP A 135 -18.27 3.67 11.30
CA ASP A 135 -17.19 4.65 11.39
C ASP A 135 -15.88 4.10 10.80
N GLU A 136 -14.98 5.00 10.45
CA GLU A 136 -13.63 4.63 9.98
C GLU A 136 -12.87 3.86 11.07
N GLY A 137 -12.26 2.72 10.68
CA GLY A 137 -11.50 1.87 11.60
C GLY A 137 -12.30 0.85 12.41
N ALA A 138 -13.64 0.88 12.36
CA ALA A 138 -14.48 -0.09 13.05
C ALA A 138 -14.33 -1.51 12.47
N PHE A 139 -14.48 -2.52 13.32
CA PHE A 139 -14.37 -3.92 12.93
C PHE A 139 -15.64 -4.40 12.22
N ARG A 140 -15.49 -5.03 11.06
CA ARG A 140 -16.61 -5.58 10.29
C ARG A 140 -16.21 -6.90 9.66
N PHE A 141 -17.06 -7.92 9.84
CA PHE A 141 -16.89 -9.23 9.23
C PHE A 141 -18.12 -9.51 8.37
N TRP A 142 -17.91 -9.65 7.07
CA TRP A 142 -18.98 -9.76 6.10
C TRP A 142 -19.16 -11.20 5.64
N GLY A 143 -20.40 -11.65 5.55
CA GLY A 143 -20.74 -12.97 5.03
C GLY A 143 -20.21 -14.13 5.86
N ILE A 144 -20.22 -14.00 7.20
CA ILE A 144 -19.86 -15.09 8.11
C ILE A 144 -20.77 -16.26 7.83
N SER A 145 -20.23 -17.41 7.44
CA SER A 145 -20.98 -18.60 7.07
C SER A 145 -20.27 -19.89 7.49
N ASP A 146 -21.00 -21.02 7.48
CA ASP A 146 -20.49 -22.31 7.93
C ASP A 146 -19.36 -22.90 7.07
N GLY A 147 -18.92 -22.19 6.02
CA GLY A 147 -17.89 -22.63 5.07
C GLY A 147 -18.29 -23.84 4.19
N LYS A 148 -19.42 -24.47 4.47
CA LYS A 148 -19.93 -25.63 3.73
C LYS A 148 -20.88 -25.21 2.61
N THR A 149 -21.63 -24.15 2.84
CA THR A 149 -22.58 -23.60 1.89
C THR A 149 -21.83 -22.76 0.85
N LYS A 150 -21.48 -23.38 -0.28
CA LYS A 150 -20.87 -22.64 -1.39
C LYS A 150 -21.90 -21.70 -2.00
N LYS A 151 -21.78 -20.41 -1.76
CA LYS A 151 -22.54 -19.41 -2.52
C LYS A 151 -22.14 -19.49 -3.98
N LYS A 152 -23.09 -19.80 -4.85
CA LYS A 152 -22.88 -19.72 -6.29
C LYS A 152 -22.85 -18.24 -6.66
N THR A 153 -21.66 -17.71 -6.95
CA THR A 153 -21.53 -16.36 -7.50
C THR A 153 -22.30 -16.29 -8.81
N VAL A 154 -23.31 -15.43 -8.88
CA VAL A 154 -24.05 -15.19 -10.12
C VAL A 154 -23.20 -14.29 -11.00
N ILE A 155 -22.69 -14.85 -12.08
CA ILE A 155 -21.92 -14.10 -13.07
C ILE A 155 -22.92 -13.36 -13.97
N PRO A 156 -22.81 -12.03 -14.16
CA PRO A 156 -23.66 -11.29 -15.08
C PRO A 156 -23.57 -11.83 -16.52
N ASP A 157 -24.66 -11.74 -17.28
CA ASP A 157 -24.73 -12.37 -18.62
C ASP A 157 -23.64 -11.88 -19.55
N GLU A 158 -23.30 -10.62 -19.50
CA GLU A 158 -22.23 -10.01 -20.28
C GLU A 158 -20.83 -10.56 -19.95
N TRP A 159 -20.67 -11.28 -18.83
CA TRP A 159 -19.41 -11.87 -18.39
C TRP A 159 -19.34 -13.41 -18.52
N LYS A 160 -20.45 -14.07 -18.89
CA LYS A 160 -20.52 -15.55 -18.94
C LYS A 160 -19.67 -16.15 -20.06
N ASP A 161 -19.58 -15.46 -21.20
CA ASP A 161 -18.96 -15.98 -22.42
C ASP A 161 -17.67 -15.23 -22.78
N VAL A 162 -16.86 -14.85 -21.78
CA VAL A 162 -15.57 -14.20 -22.04
C VAL A 162 -14.65 -15.18 -22.78
N LYS A 163 -14.30 -14.84 -24.01
CA LYS A 163 -13.36 -15.59 -24.82
C LYS A 163 -12.00 -14.92 -24.78
N TYR A 164 -11.02 -15.66 -24.34
CA TYR A 164 -9.63 -15.19 -24.34
C TYR A 164 -8.92 -15.55 -25.65
N ALA A 165 -7.98 -14.72 -26.04
CA ALA A 165 -7.04 -15.05 -27.10
C ALA A 165 -6.26 -16.33 -26.75
N LYS A 166 -5.82 -17.08 -27.76
CA LYS A 166 -5.01 -18.29 -27.53
C LYS A 166 -3.66 -17.95 -26.93
N ASP A 167 -3.08 -16.86 -27.38
CA ASP A 167 -1.84 -16.29 -26.89
C ASP A 167 -1.85 -14.76 -27.04
N GLU A 168 -1.08 -14.08 -26.22
CA GLU A 168 -0.87 -12.63 -26.27
C GLU A 168 0.62 -12.36 -26.05
N VAL A 169 1.14 -11.36 -26.74
CA VAL A 169 2.51 -10.88 -26.60
C VAL A 169 2.51 -9.43 -26.15
N LEU A 170 3.54 -9.03 -25.42
CA LEU A 170 3.68 -7.65 -25.03
C LEU A 170 4.05 -6.78 -26.24
N PRO A 171 3.50 -5.56 -26.36
CA PRO A 171 3.88 -4.65 -27.44
C PRO A 171 5.30 -4.12 -27.22
N ALA A 172 5.88 -3.63 -28.28
CA ALA A 172 7.12 -2.88 -28.24
C ALA A 172 7.02 -1.67 -27.29
N ALA A 173 8.09 -1.39 -26.55
CA ALA A 173 8.20 -0.17 -25.76
C ALA A 173 8.21 1.05 -26.71
N LYS A 174 7.21 1.92 -26.56
CA LYS A 174 7.11 3.16 -27.33
C LYS A 174 6.35 4.20 -26.53
N ILE A 175 6.87 5.42 -26.51
CA ILE A 175 6.16 6.55 -25.92
C ILE A 175 4.87 6.80 -26.72
N ASN A 176 3.76 6.77 -26.00
CA ASN A 176 2.43 7.06 -26.51
C ASN A 176 1.62 7.69 -25.36
N LYS A 177 1.83 9.01 -25.14
CA LYS A 177 1.13 9.73 -24.07
C LYS A 177 -0.38 9.69 -24.28
N GLY A 178 -1.10 9.20 -23.28
CA GLY A 178 -2.55 9.10 -23.33
C GLY A 178 -3.13 8.59 -22.04
N THR A 179 -4.40 8.17 -22.09
CA THR A 179 -5.15 7.69 -20.94
C THR A 179 -5.60 6.25 -21.17
N ALA A 180 -5.33 5.35 -20.23
CA ALA A 180 -5.96 4.03 -20.19
C ALA A 180 -7.27 4.10 -19.41
N THR A 181 -8.29 3.38 -19.86
CA THR A 181 -9.57 3.24 -19.13
C THR A 181 -9.61 1.90 -18.41
N VAL A 182 -9.87 1.92 -17.10
CA VAL A 182 -10.08 0.72 -16.27
C VAL A 182 -11.49 0.74 -15.74
N ASN A 183 -12.32 -0.23 -16.16
CA ASN A 183 -13.67 -0.43 -15.65
C ASN A 183 -13.69 -1.62 -14.69
N VAL A 184 -14.31 -1.45 -13.53
CA VAL A 184 -14.39 -2.51 -12.52
C VAL A 184 -15.84 -2.75 -12.14
N LYS A 185 -16.21 -4.03 -11.99
CA LYS A 185 -17.46 -4.48 -11.38
C LYS A 185 -17.16 -5.41 -10.23
N MET A 186 -17.63 -5.05 -9.03
CA MET A 186 -17.46 -5.83 -7.81
C MET A 186 -18.75 -6.58 -7.46
N LEU A 187 -18.76 -7.89 -7.60
CA LEU A 187 -19.88 -8.73 -7.20
C LEU A 187 -19.92 -8.88 -5.67
N GLY A 188 -21.12 -8.76 -5.09
CA GLY A 188 -21.30 -8.84 -3.65
C GLY A 188 -20.87 -7.59 -2.88
N TYR A 189 -20.60 -6.48 -3.58
CA TYR A 189 -20.32 -5.19 -2.96
C TYR A 189 -21.57 -4.65 -2.25
N LYS A 190 -21.36 -4.02 -1.10
CA LYS A 190 -22.35 -3.22 -0.38
C LYS A 190 -21.68 -1.88 -0.04
N PRO A 191 -22.33 -0.73 -0.23
CA PRO A 191 -21.73 0.60 0.06
C PRO A 191 -21.17 0.71 1.48
N GLU A 192 -21.82 0.07 2.45
CA GLU A 192 -21.43 0.07 3.85
C GLU A 192 -20.09 -0.65 4.12
N MET A 193 -19.59 -1.44 3.16
CA MET A 193 -18.26 -2.06 3.27
C MET A 193 -17.15 -1.02 3.20
N GLY A 194 -17.37 0.13 2.58
CA GLY A 194 -16.39 1.19 2.43
C GLY A 194 -15.14 0.75 1.66
N LEU A 195 -15.27 -0.24 0.77
CA LEU A 195 -14.14 -0.74 0.00
C LEU A 195 -13.72 0.28 -1.06
N GLU A 196 -12.42 0.42 -1.21
CA GLU A 196 -11.82 1.28 -2.23
C GLU A 196 -10.93 0.44 -3.15
N PHE A 197 -10.99 0.76 -4.44
CA PHE A 197 -10.15 0.15 -5.45
C PHE A 197 -8.83 0.91 -5.56
N PHE A 198 -7.74 0.21 -5.38
CA PHE A 198 -6.40 0.73 -5.57
C PHE A 198 -5.92 0.50 -6.99
N ILE A 199 -5.29 1.51 -7.55
CA ILE A 199 -4.48 1.40 -8.76
C ILE A 199 -3.20 2.21 -8.57
N GLY A 200 -2.04 1.59 -8.76
CA GLY A 200 -0.78 2.25 -8.49
C GLY A 200 0.43 1.37 -8.71
N GLY A 201 1.47 1.61 -7.92
CA GLY A 201 2.74 0.89 -8.01
C GLY A 201 3.57 1.29 -9.23
N PHE A 202 3.31 2.47 -9.80
CA PHE A 202 4.04 2.96 -10.97
C PHE A 202 4.22 4.48 -10.94
N ARG A 203 5.08 4.96 -11.82
CA ARG A 203 5.19 6.39 -12.17
C ARG A 203 4.84 6.56 -13.63
N PRO A 204 4.21 7.66 -14.04
CA PRO A 204 3.70 7.82 -15.41
C PRO A 204 4.73 7.56 -16.51
N LEU A 205 5.98 7.93 -16.26
CA LEU A 205 7.11 7.61 -17.13
C LEU A 205 8.23 6.99 -16.30
N GLY A 206 8.37 5.67 -16.35
CA GLY A 206 9.41 4.95 -15.66
C GLY A 206 9.44 5.26 -14.15
N SER A 207 10.64 5.45 -13.59
CA SER A 207 10.83 5.86 -12.20
C SER A 207 10.76 7.39 -12.01
N ALA A 208 10.53 8.16 -13.06
CA ALA A 208 10.48 9.61 -12.99
C ALA A 208 9.12 10.15 -12.50
N GLY A 209 9.18 11.23 -11.75
CA GLY A 209 8.00 11.88 -11.19
C GLY A 209 7.45 11.23 -9.92
N ASP A 210 6.30 11.69 -9.45
CA ASP A 210 5.63 11.11 -8.31
C ASP A 210 5.00 9.77 -8.63
N GLY A 211 4.95 8.89 -7.64
CA GLY A 211 4.25 7.62 -7.75
C GLY A 211 2.75 7.84 -7.97
N TYR A 212 2.19 7.05 -8.86
CA TYR A 212 0.74 6.99 -9.02
C TYR A 212 0.21 5.89 -8.10
N ASP A 213 -0.32 6.30 -6.95
CA ASP A 213 -0.95 5.44 -5.96
C ASP A 213 -2.27 6.10 -5.55
N LYS A 214 -3.36 5.62 -6.13
CA LYS A 214 -4.69 6.22 -5.92
C LYS A 214 -5.71 5.19 -5.49
N PHE A 215 -6.60 5.63 -4.61
CA PHE A 215 -7.76 4.87 -4.15
C PHE A 215 -9.03 5.50 -4.72
N PHE A 216 -9.95 4.67 -5.16
CA PHE A 216 -11.20 5.07 -5.79
C PHE A 216 -12.38 4.35 -5.15
N LYS A 217 -13.44 5.10 -4.86
CA LYS A 217 -14.67 4.56 -4.31
C LYS A 217 -15.52 3.95 -5.41
N PHE A 218 -16.15 2.83 -5.11
CA PHE A 218 -17.15 2.23 -5.98
C PHE A 218 -18.46 3.03 -5.92
N ALA A 219 -19.21 3.02 -7.02
CA ALA A 219 -20.62 3.41 -7.00
C ALA A 219 -21.44 2.39 -6.18
N ASP A 220 -22.65 2.76 -5.77
CA ASP A 220 -23.49 1.93 -4.89
C ASP A 220 -23.78 0.54 -5.48
N ASP A 221 -23.80 0.42 -6.79
CA ASP A 221 -23.98 -0.84 -7.50
C ASP A 221 -22.69 -1.67 -7.63
N GLY A 222 -21.57 -1.21 -7.07
CA GLY A 222 -20.27 -1.86 -7.15
C GLY A 222 -19.55 -1.66 -8.49
N THR A 223 -19.93 -0.67 -9.29
CA THR A 223 -19.19 -0.28 -10.50
C THR A 223 -18.19 0.83 -10.22
N LEU A 224 -17.15 0.90 -11.03
CA LEU A 224 -16.15 1.95 -11.01
C LEU A 224 -15.54 2.11 -12.40
N LYS A 225 -15.34 3.35 -12.84
CA LYS A 225 -14.52 3.70 -14.01
C LYS A 225 -13.39 4.60 -13.58
N VAL A 226 -12.16 4.22 -13.96
CA VAL A 226 -10.95 4.99 -13.68
C VAL A 226 -10.25 5.32 -14.99
N GLU A 227 -9.80 6.55 -15.12
CA GLU A 227 -8.93 6.99 -16.21
C GLU A 227 -7.52 7.21 -15.67
N VAL A 228 -6.54 6.49 -16.25
CA VAL A 228 -5.17 6.43 -15.79
C VAL A 228 -4.26 7.07 -16.82
N PRO A 229 -3.63 8.22 -16.52
CA PRO A 229 -2.68 8.85 -17.42
C PRO A 229 -1.41 8.00 -17.52
N LEU A 230 -1.00 7.71 -18.74
CA LEU A 230 0.16 6.89 -19.04
C LEU A 230 0.95 7.47 -20.21
N TRP A 231 2.24 7.18 -20.23
CA TRP A 231 3.13 7.52 -21.33
C TRP A 231 3.51 6.30 -22.17
N LEU A 232 3.26 5.11 -21.66
CA LEU A 232 3.66 3.83 -22.24
C LEU A 232 2.69 2.74 -21.81
N THR A 233 2.67 1.62 -22.56
CA THR A 233 2.13 0.36 -22.06
C THR A 233 2.96 -0.08 -20.86
N ARG A 234 2.30 -0.42 -19.75
CA ARG A 234 3.01 -0.82 -18.54
C ARG A 234 2.21 -1.70 -17.60
N GLU A 235 2.94 -2.36 -16.74
CA GLU A 235 2.38 -3.07 -15.60
C GLU A 235 2.02 -2.10 -14.48
N VAL A 236 0.86 -2.32 -13.86
CA VAL A 236 0.38 -1.57 -12.69
C VAL A 236 -0.19 -2.53 -11.66
N VAL A 237 -0.13 -2.15 -10.40
CA VAL A 237 -0.77 -2.88 -9.30
C VAL A 237 -2.21 -2.44 -9.18
N ILE A 238 -3.12 -3.40 -9.12
CA ILE A 238 -4.53 -3.15 -8.83
C ILE A 238 -5.01 -4.07 -7.70
N GLY A 239 -6.05 -3.65 -6.99
CA GLY A 239 -6.68 -4.50 -5.99
C GLY A 239 -7.56 -3.74 -5.03
N VAL A 240 -8.01 -4.46 -4.01
CA VAL A 240 -8.79 -3.91 -2.89
C VAL A 240 -8.18 -4.42 -1.60
N GLN A 241 -7.95 -3.52 -0.66
CA GLN A 241 -7.38 -3.88 0.62
C GLN A 241 -8.29 -4.90 1.34
N GLY A 242 -7.68 -5.97 1.85
CA GLY A 242 -8.39 -7.08 2.50
C GLY A 242 -8.93 -8.14 1.53
N LEU A 243 -9.04 -7.85 0.22
CA LEU A 243 -9.43 -8.85 -0.79
C LEU A 243 -8.23 -9.43 -1.54
N GLY A 244 -7.27 -8.58 -1.91
CA GLY A 244 -6.06 -8.97 -2.61
C GLY A 244 -5.69 -8.03 -3.74
N PHE A 245 -4.46 -8.18 -4.18
CA PHE A 245 -3.84 -7.37 -5.24
C PHE A 245 -3.29 -8.26 -6.33
N THR A 246 -3.18 -7.70 -7.53
CA THR A 246 -2.48 -8.32 -8.65
C THR A 246 -1.85 -7.25 -9.53
N ASN A 247 -0.94 -7.68 -10.39
CA ASN A 247 -0.40 -6.83 -11.44
C ASN A 247 -1.16 -7.08 -12.73
N ILE A 248 -1.48 -6.01 -13.45
CA ILE A 248 -2.06 -6.06 -14.79
C ILE A 248 -1.31 -5.16 -15.74
N VAL A 249 -1.44 -5.41 -17.04
CA VAL A 249 -0.90 -4.53 -18.07
C VAL A 249 -2.01 -3.65 -18.64
N ILE A 250 -1.76 -2.35 -18.64
CA ILE A 250 -2.63 -1.34 -19.25
C ILE A 250 -1.83 -0.49 -20.25
N ALA A 251 -2.52 0.14 -21.21
CA ALA A 251 -1.87 0.94 -22.24
C ALA A 251 -2.66 2.20 -22.57
N PRO A 252 -1.99 3.30 -22.99
CA PRO A 252 -2.65 4.51 -23.45
C PRO A 252 -3.65 4.23 -24.58
N GLY A 253 -4.84 4.82 -24.50
CA GLY A 253 -5.91 4.64 -25.49
C GLY A 253 -6.60 3.27 -25.46
N GLN A 254 -6.26 2.41 -24.51
CA GLN A 254 -6.84 1.08 -24.38
C GLN A 254 -7.80 0.99 -23.17
N GLU A 255 -8.74 0.05 -23.27
CA GLU A 255 -9.70 -0.25 -22.22
C GLU A 255 -9.43 -1.63 -21.62
N THR A 256 -9.48 -1.73 -20.30
CA THR A 256 -9.43 -2.98 -19.54
C THR A 256 -10.64 -3.01 -18.60
N SER A 257 -11.46 -4.05 -18.71
CA SER A 257 -12.61 -4.26 -17.82
C SER A 257 -12.35 -5.45 -16.91
N ILE A 258 -12.71 -5.33 -15.63
CA ILE A 258 -12.38 -6.24 -14.55
C ILE A 258 -13.65 -6.66 -13.82
N LEU A 259 -13.91 -7.95 -13.73
CA LEU A 259 -14.92 -8.51 -12.85
C LEU A 259 -14.25 -9.04 -11.59
N MET A 260 -14.62 -8.48 -10.45
CA MET A 260 -14.16 -8.92 -9.13
C MET A 260 -15.33 -9.42 -8.29
N LYS A 261 -15.04 -10.09 -7.18
CA LYS A 261 -16.04 -10.50 -6.18
C LYS A 261 -15.51 -10.26 -4.77
N VAL A 262 -16.40 -9.92 -3.86
CA VAL A 262 -16.12 -9.97 -2.42
C VAL A 262 -16.02 -11.45 -2.02
N THR A 263 -14.91 -11.83 -1.39
CA THR A 263 -14.62 -13.21 -1.02
C THR A 263 -13.71 -13.30 0.20
N ALA A 264 -13.87 -14.36 0.97
CA ALA A 264 -12.98 -14.68 2.09
C ALA A 264 -11.65 -15.33 1.63
N ASP A 265 -11.58 -15.83 0.41
CA ASP A 265 -10.33 -16.29 -0.19
C ASP A 265 -9.64 -15.13 -0.95
N VAL A 266 -8.33 -15.18 -1.05
CA VAL A 266 -7.52 -14.12 -1.69
C VAL A 266 -7.60 -14.14 -3.23
N ARG A 267 -8.68 -14.61 -3.82
CA ARG A 267 -8.91 -14.71 -5.27
C ARG A 267 -10.10 -13.88 -5.72
N PRO A 268 -10.02 -12.55 -5.60
CA PRO A 268 -11.15 -11.68 -5.92
C PRO A 268 -11.39 -11.53 -7.43
N PHE A 269 -10.40 -11.78 -8.28
CA PHE A 269 -10.48 -11.57 -9.71
C PHE A 269 -11.19 -12.74 -10.39
N VAL A 270 -12.27 -12.46 -11.10
CA VAL A 270 -13.13 -13.44 -11.75
C VAL A 270 -12.88 -13.52 -13.25
N ALA A 271 -12.81 -12.37 -13.91
CA ALA A 271 -12.57 -12.27 -15.34
C ALA A 271 -12.01 -10.89 -15.74
N PHE A 272 -11.33 -10.84 -16.87
CA PHE A 272 -10.87 -9.62 -17.54
C PHE A 272 -11.41 -9.57 -18.95
N LYS A 273 -11.60 -8.36 -19.50
CA LYS A 273 -11.91 -8.09 -20.89
C LYS A 273 -11.07 -6.93 -21.41
N GLY A 274 -10.96 -6.80 -22.74
CA GLY A 274 -10.25 -5.71 -23.39
C GLY A 274 -8.76 -6.00 -23.55
N TYR A 275 -7.92 -5.00 -23.31
CA TYR A 275 -6.51 -5.05 -23.60
C TYR A 275 -5.76 -6.10 -22.77
N LEU A 276 -5.06 -7.00 -23.46
CA LEU A 276 -4.29 -8.12 -22.86
C LEU A 276 -5.08 -8.89 -21.78
N ALA A 277 -6.37 -9.15 -22.04
CA ALA A 277 -7.30 -9.71 -21.06
C ALA A 277 -6.86 -11.09 -20.54
N LYS A 278 -6.34 -11.96 -21.42
CA LYS A 278 -5.84 -13.28 -21.04
C LYS A 278 -4.57 -13.15 -20.19
N THR A 279 -3.65 -12.29 -20.60
CA THR A 279 -2.42 -11.98 -19.86
C THR A 279 -2.74 -11.47 -18.46
N ASN A 280 -3.68 -10.51 -18.33
CA ASN A 280 -4.09 -9.96 -17.05
C ASN A 280 -4.73 -11.03 -16.15
N MET A 281 -5.52 -11.95 -16.71
CA MET A 281 -6.06 -13.10 -15.97
C MET A 281 -4.96 -14.08 -15.55
N ASP A 282 -3.97 -14.32 -16.40
CA ASP A 282 -2.82 -15.18 -16.08
C ASP A 282 -1.97 -14.58 -14.97
N MET A 283 -1.77 -13.26 -14.96
CA MET A 283 -1.05 -12.57 -13.90
C MET A 283 -1.80 -12.66 -12.56
N ALA A 284 -3.13 -12.53 -12.56
CA ALA A 284 -3.94 -12.70 -11.37
C ALA A 284 -3.91 -14.14 -10.82
N ASP A 285 -3.87 -15.15 -11.69
CA ASP A 285 -3.67 -16.56 -11.28
C ASP A 285 -2.25 -16.79 -10.75
N ALA A 286 -1.24 -16.24 -11.44
CA ALA A 286 0.16 -16.36 -11.06
C ALA A 286 0.47 -15.77 -9.69
N GLN A 287 -0.16 -14.65 -9.32
CA GLN A 287 -0.03 -13.99 -8.03
C GLN A 287 -0.32 -14.94 -6.86
N ASN A 288 -1.32 -15.79 -7.01
CA ASN A 288 -1.69 -16.77 -5.99
C ASN A 288 -0.89 -18.09 -6.11
N ARG A 289 -0.58 -18.51 -7.33
CA ARG A 289 0.08 -19.78 -7.61
C ARG A 289 1.56 -19.78 -7.25
N PHE A 290 2.25 -18.68 -7.49
CA PHE A 290 3.70 -18.55 -7.29
C PHE A 290 4.06 -17.71 -6.06
N GLU A 291 3.06 -17.24 -5.30
CA GLU A 291 3.28 -16.40 -4.11
C GLU A 291 4.21 -15.20 -4.41
N ILE A 292 3.99 -14.55 -5.54
CA ILE A 292 4.84 -13.46 -6.05
C ILE A 292 5.19 -12.41 -4.97
N PRO A 293 4.27 -11.97 -4.09
CA PRO A 293 4.60 -11.04 -3.01
C PRO A 293 5.62 -11.58 -2.01
N GLN A 294 5.82 -12.90 -2.00
CA GLN A 294 6.74 -13.59 -1.07
C GLN A 294 8.06 -14.00 -1.73
N PHE A 295 8.30 -13.61 -2.99
CA PHE A 295 9.54 -13.97 -3.68
C PHE A 295 10.77 -13.57 -2.87
N GLY A 296 10.84 -12.35 -2.35
CA GLY A 296 11.94 -11.91 -1.52
C GLY A 296 12.15 -12.78 -0.28
N MET A 297 11.08 -13.17 0.40
CA MET A 297 11.15 -14.07 1.56
C MET A 297 11.58 -15.50 1.17
N GLN A 298 11.11 -16.01 0.04
CA GLN A 298 11.55 -17.32 -0.47
C GLN A 298 13.02 -17.30 -0.81
N THR A 299 13.51 -16.23 -1.45
CA THR A 299 14.92 -16.03 -1.77
C THR A 299 15.74 -15.93 -0.50
N TYR A 300 15.30 -15.14 0.50
CA TYR A 300 15.96 -15.08 1.81
C TYR A 300 16.13 -16.46 2.44
N ARG A 301 15.06 -17.27 2.50
CA ARG A 301 15.11 -18.63 3.07
C ARG A 301 16.11 -19.54 2.36
N LYS A 302 16.38 -19.30 1.08
CA LYS A 302 17.36 -20.08 0.31
C LYS A 302 18.80 -19.62 0.51
N VAL A 303 19.02 -18.31 0.66
CA VAL A 303 20.37 -17.75 0.73
C VAL A 303 20.88 -17.50 2.15
N LYS A 304 20.01 -17.57 3.16
CA LYS A 304 20.37 -17.29 4.55
C LYS A 304 21.49 -18.16 5.11
N ASP A 305 21.59 -19.39 4.63
CA ASP A 305 22.56 -20.39 5.08
C ASP A 305 23.80 -20.45 4.18
N CYS A 306 23.88 -19.60 3.14
CA CYS A 306 25.04 -19.54 2.25
C CYS A 306 26.17 -18.73 2.91
N ASN A 307 27.32 -19.35 3.12
CA ASN A 307 28.44 -18.75 3.85
C ASN A 307 29.41 -17.96 2.96
N THR A 308 29.44 -18.28 1.67
CA THR A 308 30.39 -17.66 0.71
C THR A 308 29.63 -16.93 -0.42
N PRO A 309 30.26 -15.93 -1.07
CA PRO A 309 29.71 -15.29 -2.26
C PRO A 309 29.40 -16.28 -3.40
N ALA A 310 30.24 -17.28 -3.58
CA ALA A 310 30.08 -18.32 -4.63
C ALA A 310 28.84 -19.18 -4.37
N GLU A 311 28.63 -19.64 -3.11
CA GLU A 311 27.43 -20.39 -2.73
C GLU A 311 26.16 -19.55 -2.93
N ARG A 312 26.18 -18.27 -2.55
CA ARG A 312 25.04 -17.36 -2.76
C ARG A 312 24.73 -17.19 -4.24
N SER A 313 25.76 -16.98 -5.07
CA SER A 313 25.61 -16.86 -6.52
C SER A 313 24.94 -18.09 -7.11
N GLN A 314 25.43 -19.27 -6.75
CA GLN A 314 24.85 -20.52 -7.22
C GLN A 314 23.39 -20.69 -6.78
N CYS A 315 23.10 -20.46 -5.49
CA CYS A 315 21.72 -20.53 -4.96
C CYS A 315 20.78 -19.58 -5.69
N LEU A 316 21.19 -18.34 -5.94
CA LEU A 316 20.38 -17.35 -6.65
C LEU A 316 20.12 -17.77 -8.10
N SER A 317 21.18 -18.23 -8.80
CA SER A 317 21.09 -18.72 -10.18
C SER A 317 20.16 -19.94 -10.29
N ASP A 318 20.28 -20.89 -9.39
CA ASP A 318 19.42 -22.09 -9.36
C ASP A 318 17.96 -21.71 -9.11
N LEU A 319 17.71 -20.81 -8.16
CA LEU A 319 16.36 -20.34 -7.84
C LEU A 319 15.73 -19.60 -9.02
N PHE A 320 16.48 -18.71 -9.67
CA PHE A 320 16.05 -18.01 -10.87
C PHE A 320 15.68 -18.98 -11.99
N ASN A 321 16.58 -19.89 -12.34
CA ASN A 321 16.36 -20.88 -13.39
C ASN A 321 15.17 -21.80 -13.09
N GLN A 322 14.99 -22.21 -11.83
CA GLN A 322 13.84 -22.99 -11.39
C GLN A 322 12.52 -22.24 -11.58
N ARG A 323 12.47 -20.95 -11.21
CA ARG A 323 11.29 -20.11 -11.37
C ARG A 323 10.93 -19.93 -12.85
N VAL A 324 11.89 -19.52 -13.68
CA VAL A 324 11.67 -19.34 -15.13
C VAL A 324 11.19 -20.65 -15.77
N ALA A 325 11.81 -21.77 -15.43
CA ALA A 325 11.38 -23.08 -15.93
C ALA A 325 9.94 -23.43 -15.49
N SER A 326 9.54 -23.03 -14.28
CA SER A 326 8.17 -23.25 -13.78
C SER A 326 7.14 -22.40 -14.55
N PHE A 327 7.46 -21.14 -14.84
CA PHE A 327 6.57 -20.26 -15.63
C PHE A 327 6.39 -20.79 -17.05
N ARG A 328 7.47 -21.23 -17.70
CA ARG A 328 7.42 -21.81 -19.04
C ARG A 328 6.54 -23.05 -19.16
N LYS A 329 6.41 -23.84 -18.10
CA LYS A 329 5.53 -25.04 -18.05
C LYS A 329 4.04 -24.71 -17.90
N THR A 330 3.68 -23.45 -17.64
CA THR A 330 2.27 -23.04 -17.52
C THR A 330 1.61 -22.95 -18.90
N LYS A 331 0.26 -22.89 -18.89
CA LYS A 331 -0.55 -22.56 -20.07
C LYS A 331 -0.80 -21.05 -20.20
N TYR A 332 0.02 -20.22 -19.53
CA TYR A 332 -0.07 -18.78 -19.60
C TYR A 332 0.34 -18.26 -20.98
N THR A 333 -0.11 -17.05 -21.30
CA THR A 333 0.32 -16.33 -22.49
C THR A 333 1.82 -16.09 -22.50
N THR A 334 2.38 -15.88 -23.67
CA THR A 334 3.78 -15.47 -23.82
C THR A 334 4.04 -14.20 -23.02
N ALA A 335 3.16 -13.19 -23.12
CA ALA A 335 3.25 -11.95 -22.35
C ALA A 335 3.32 -12.17 -20.83
N ALA A 336 2.46 -13.04 -20.27
CA ALA A 336 2.49 -13.31 -18.84
C ALA A 336 3.77 -14.05 -18.39
N LYS A 337 4.25 -14.99 -19.21
CA LYS A 337 5.52 -15.69 -18.94
C LYS A 337 6.71 -14.74 -18.96
N ASP A 338 6.73 -13.79 -19.89
CA ASP A 338 7.78 -12.78 -20.00
C ASP A 338 7.75 -11.86 -18.77
N LEU A 339 6.57 -11.34 -18.37
CA LEU A 339 6.42 -10.52 -17.17
C LEU A 339 6.89 -11.24 -15.90
N LEU A 340 6.52 -12.49 -15.73
CA LEU A 340 6.93 -13.30 -14.58
C LEU A 340 8.45 -13.57 -14.58
N SER A 341 9.02 -13.82 -15.76
CA SER A 341 10.47 -14.00 -15.90
C SER A 341 11.23 -12.73 -15.57
N MET A 342 10.72 -11.56 -16.00
CA MET A 342 11.28 -10.27 -15.65
C MET A 342 11.24 -9.99 -14.14
N LYS A 343 10.13 -10.32 -13.47
CA LYS A 343 10.05 -10.19 -12.02
C LYS A 343 11.08 -11.05 -11.31
N ALA A 344 11.26 -12.29 -11.75
CA ALA A 344 12.26 -13.19 -11.20
C ALA A 344 13.69 -12.66 -11.44
N GLU A 345 13.93 -12.06 -12.60
CA GLU A 345 15.20 -11.47 -12.96
C GLU A 345 15.51 -10.21 -12.14
N ASN A 346 14.55 -9.31 -11.99
CA ASN A 346 14.69 -8.13 -11.13
C ASN A 346 15.04 -8.53 -9.70
N GLU A 347 14.35 -9.54 -9.16
CA GLU A 347 14.63 -10.05 -7.82
C GLU A 347 16.04 -10.66 -7.73
N TYR A 348 16.41 -11.45 -8.71
CA TYR A 348 17.75 -12.03 -8.78
C TYR A 348 18.84 -10.94 -8.78
N TYR A 349 18.66 -9.88 -9.58
CA TYR A 349 19.55 -8.74 -9.61
C TYR A 349 19.59 -7.99 -8.26
N GLU A 350 18.44 -7.72 -7.66
CA GLU A 350 18.31 -7.09 -6.34
C GLU A 350 19.12 -7.86 -5.29
N TRP A 351 18.97 -9.18 -5.25
CA TRP A 351 19.68 -10.02 -4.30
C TRP A 351 21.18 -10.15 -4.60
N SER A 352 21.55 -10.12 -5.86
CA SER A 352 22.96 -10.18 -6.26
C SER A 352 23.69 -8.89 -5.91
N ARG A 353 23.10 -7.73 -6.21
CA ARG A 353 23.73 -6.42 -6.04
C ARG A 353 23.57 -5.84 -4.65
N PHE A 354 22.39 -5.99 -4.08
CA PHE A 354 22.04 -5.40 -2.79
C PHE A 354 21.92 -6.45 -1.68
N PHE A 355 22.62 -7.57 -1.81
CA PHE A 355 22.52 -8.69 -0.87
C PHE A 355 22.58 -8.27 0.61
N PRO A 356 23.53 -7.44 1.07
CA PRO A 356 23.59 -7.07 2.49
C PRO A 356 22.34 -6.33 2.95
N ARG A 357 21.79 -5.42 2.13
CA ARG A 357 20.55 -4.69 2.41
C ARG A 357 19.35 -5.63 2.43
N ASN A 358 19.18 -6.42 1.40
CA ASN A 358 18.04 -7.33 1.29
C ASN A 358 18.07 -8.41 2.37
N PHE A 359 19.26 -8.95 2.66
CA PHE A 359 19.44 -9.88 3.77
C PHE A 359 19.02 -9.27 5.12
N SER A 360 19.38 -8.02 5.36
CA SER A 360 19.00 -7.31 6.58
C SER A 360 17.50 -7.07 6.71
N ILE A 361 16.82 -6.71 5.60
CA ILE A 361 15.37 -6.47 5.57
C ILE A 361 14.59 -7.75 5.96
N TYR A 362 15.06 -8.92 5.51
CA TYR A 362 14.39 -10.20 5.76
C TYR A 362 14.96 -10.98 6.95
N ASN A 363 15.85 -10.39 7.75
CA ASN A 363 16.44 -11.05 8.92
C ASN A 363 15.44 -11.10 10.07
N ILE A 364 14.44 -11.95 9.89
CA ILE A 364 13.37 -12.24 10.86
C ILE A 364 13.38 -13.73 11.20
N ASP A 365 12.95 -14.09 12.42
CA ASP A 365 12.77 -15.49 12.80
C ASP A 365 11.47 -16.09 12.21
N ASP A 366 11.26 -17.39 12.46
CA ASP A 366 10.05 -18.08 12.00
C ASP A 366 8.77 -17.54 12.66
N ASN A 367 8.91 -16.74 13.73
CA ASN A 367 7.82 -16.04 14.42
C ASN A 367 7.66 -14.59 13.96
N GLY A 368 8.45 -14.13 12.98
CA GLY A 368 8.40 -12.77 12.46
C GLY A 368 9.15 -11.73 13.31
N LYS A 369 9.96 -12.15 14.30
CA LYS A 369 10.76 -11.25 15.12
C LYS A 369 12.00 -10.80 14.37
N VAL A 370 12.20 -9.49 14.30
CA VAL A 370 13.40 -8.88 13.69
C VAL A 370 14.60 -9.06 14.63
N TYR A 371 15.67 -9.71 14.14
CA TYR A 371 16.88 -9.98 14.93
C TYR A 371 17.88 -8.82 14.95
N MET A 372 17.70 -7.82 14.11
CA MET A 372 18.70 -6.78 13.93
C MET A 372 18.07 -5.39 14.06
N SER A 373 18.72 -4.54 14.86
CA SER A 373 18.40 -3.12 14.88
C SER A 373 18.82 -2.44 13.55
N TYR A 374 18.27 -1.26 13.26
CA TYR A 374 18.71 -0.47 12.10
C TYR A 374 20.21 -0.13 12.15
N GLU A 375 20.76 0.06 13.35
CA GLU A 375 22.18 0.33 13.56
C GLU A 375 23.05 -0.88 13.23
N ASP A 376 22.65 -2.08 13.71
CA ASP A 376 23.32 -3.34 13.38
C ASP A 376 23.26 -3.66 11.88
N MET A 377 22.13 -3.32 11.23
CA MET A 377 21.95 -3.42 9.78
C MET A 377 22.97 -2.54 9.05
N GLY A 378 23.13 -1.30 9.46
CA GLY A 378 24.10 -0.36 8.88
C GLY A 378 25.53 -0.85 9.02
N GLN A 379 25.92 -1.36 10.18
CA GLN A 379 27.25 -1.92 10.43
C GLN A 379 27.51 -3.19 9.60
N LYS A 380 26.51 -4.07 9.45
CA LYS A 380 26.62 -5.31 8.66
C LYS A 380 26.69 -5.00 7.16
N MET A 381 25.95 -4.00 6.69
CA MET A 381 26.04 -3.51 5.30
C MET A 381 27.42 -2.91 5.00
N ALA A 382 28.02 -2.17 5.94
CA ALA A 382 29.34 -1.58 5.79
C ALA A 382 30.47 -2.64 5.75
N LYS A 383 30.30 -3.77 6.43
CA LYS A 383 31.28 -4.88 6.48
C LYS A 383 31.20 -5.82 5.27
N ASN A 384 30.04 -5.99 4.65
CA ASN A 384 29.85 -6.90 3.51
C ASN A 384 30.01 -6.14 2.18
N LYS A 385 31.26 -5.86 1.81
CA LYS A 385 31.60 -5.24 0.52
C LYS A 385 31.66 -6.22 -0.66
N ASP A 386 31.46 -7.51 -0.42
CA ASP A 386 31.53 -8.55 -1.44
C ASP A 386 30.27 -8.53 -2.31
N LEU A 387 30.25 -7.64 -3.29
CA LEU A 387 29.27 -7.63 -4.36
C LEU A 387 29.60 -8.78 -5.31
N LEU A 388 28.59 -9.55 -5.71
CA LEU A 388 28.76 -10.54 -6.77
C LEU A 388 29.10 -9.82 -8.08
N PRO A 389 30.01 -10.36 -8.91
CA PRO A 389 30.34 -9.75 -10.19
C PRO A 389 29.09 -9.69 -11.08
N VAL A 390 28.79 -8.51 -11.56
CA VAL A 390 27.56 -8.20 -12.33
C VAL A 390 27.58 -8.83 -13.72
N SER A 391 28.77 -9.19 -14.24
CA SER A 391 29.00 -9.62 -15.62
C SER A 391 28.33 -10.94 -16.04
N GLU A 392 28.00 -11.82 -15.10
CA GLU A 392 27.38 -13.12 -15.43
C GLU A 392 25.84 -13.06 -15.56
N TYR A 393 25.21 -11.96 -15.18
CA TYR A 393 23.78 -11.84 -14.96
C TYR A 393 23.01 -11.18 -16.12
N PHE A 394 23.71 -10.46 -16.97
CA PHE A 394 23.11 -9.71 -18.05
C PHE A 394 22.67 -10.56 -19.25
N ASN A 395 23.05 -11.83 -19.31
CA ASN A 395 22.80 -12.65 -20.49
C ASN A 395 21.33 -12.94 -20.77
N TYR A 396 20.47 -12.94 -19.75
CA TYR A 396 19.04 -13.20 -19.94
C TYR A 396 18.26 -11.92 -20.26
N SER A 397 18.43 -10.86 -19.47
CA SER A 397 17.86 -9.55 -19.79
C SER A 397 18.36 -9.01 -21.10
N MET A 398 19.62 -9.26 -21.46
CA MET A 398 20.18 -8.88 -22.74
C MET A 398 19.58 -9.68 -23.91
N GLN A 399 19.17 -10.94 -23.73
CA GLN A 399 18.41 -11.66 -24.74
C GLN A 399 17.06 -11.01 -25.02
N TYR A 400 16.36 -10.53 -23.97
CA TYR A 400 15.10 -9.80 -24.12
C TYR A 400 15.28 -8.34 -24.54
N LEU A 401 16.36 -7.69 -24.11
CA LEU A 401 16.73 -6.33 -24.54
C LEU A 401 17.18 -6.29 -26.01
N ASN A 402 17.68 -7.41 -26.54
CA ASN A 402 18.19 -7.52 -27.92
C ASN A 402 17.09 -7.66 -28.97
N GLU A 403 15.85 -7.95 -28.57
CA GLU A 403 14.73 -7.90 -29.49
C GLU A 403 14.22 -6.45 -29.58
N PRO A 404 14.28 -5.82 -30.77
CA PRO A 404 13.77 -4.47 -30.96
C PRO A 404 12.33 -4.38 -30.46
N GLY A 405 12.12 -3.54 -29.45
CA GLY A 405 10.79 -3.30 -28.92
C GLY A 405 10.33 -4.23 -27.81
N SER A 406 11.21 -4.96 -27.15
CA SER A 406 10.85 -5.75 -25.97
C SER A 406 10.39 -4.84 -24.82
N PRO A 407 9.17 -5.02 -24.28
CA PRO A 407 8.68 -4.28 -23.11
C PRO A 407 9.42 -4.66 -21.83
N CYS A 408 10.15 -5.78 -21.84
CA CYS A 408 11.07 -6.18 -20.77
C CYS A 408 12.10 -5.10 -20.47
N GLY A 409 12.55 -4.38 -21.49
CA GLY A 409 13.40 -3.22 -21.32
C GLY A 409 12.88 -2.21 -20.31
N MET A 410 11.57 -2.03 -20.14
CA MET A 410 11.04 -0.99 -19.28
C MET A 410 11.09 -1.31 -17.77
N ALA A 411 10.72 -2.51 -17.36
CA ALA A 411 10.83 -2.90 -15.94
C ALA A 411 12.30 -2.94 -15.50
N PHE A 412 13.19 -3.42 -16.36
CA PHE A 412 14.63 -3.43 -16.14
C PHE A 412 15.22 -2.02 -16.10
N TRP A 413 14.72 -1.12 -16.93
CA TRP A 413 15.12 0.27 -17.02
C TRP A 413 14.85 1.07 -15.76
N GLU A 414 13.72 0.84 -15.11
CA GLU A 414 13.36 1.50 -13.88
C GLU A 414 14.36 1.20 -12.76
N THR A 415 15.11 0.11 -12.90
CA THR A 415 15.91 -0.37 -11.78
C THR A 415 17.43 -0.33 -12.04
N TYR A 416 17.99 -0.70 -13.24
CA TYR A 416 19.36 -1.20 -13.26
C TYR A 416 20.27 -0.95 -14.48
N ALA A 417 19.96 -0.10 -15.41
CA ALA A 417 20.83 0.07 -16.58
C ALA A 417 22.20 0.68 -16.21
N HIS A 418 23.27 -0.08 -16.40
CA HIS A 418 24.65 0.39 -16.25
C HIS A 418 25.15 1.13 -17.47
N GLU A 419 25.86 2.24 -17.25
CA GLU A 419 26.40 3.12 -18.32
C GLU A 419 27.51 2.48 -19.15
N ASP A 420 28.09 1.37 -18.70
CA ASP A 420 29.34 0.85 -19.25
C ASP A 420 29.18 -0.28 -20.29
N ASP A 421 27.95 -0.73 -20.58
CA ASP A 421 27.74 -1.80 -21.54
C ASP A 421 27.61 -1.26 -22.97
N LYS A 422 28.70 -1.33 -23.74
CA LYS A 422 28.76 -0.86 -25.14
C LYS A 422 27.83 -1.66 -26.07
N ASP A 423 27.68 -2.96 -25.85
CA ASP A 423 26.83 -3.83 -26.68
C ASP A 423 25.34 -3.55 -26.50
N ALA A 424 24.92 -3.17 -25.29
CA ALA A 424 23.56 -2.71 -25.02
C ALA A 424 23.26 -1.38 -25.72
N LYS A 425 24.24 -0.47 -25.85
CA LYS A 425 24.08 0.83 -26.51
C LYS A 425 23.78 0.71 -28.00
N GLU A 426 24.41 -0.23 -28.70
CA GLU A 426 24.22 -0.38 -30.14
C GLU A 426 22.90 -1.08 -30.50
N LYS A 427 22.42 -2.00 -29.66
CA LYS A 427 21.26 -2.86 -29.96
C LYS A 427 19.92 -2.28 -29.53
N ASN A 428 19.90 -1.29 -28.65
CA ASN A 428 18.65 -0.77 -28.09
C ASN A 428 18.62 0.74 -27.85
N ALA A 429 18.92 1.52 -28.89
CA ALA A 429 19.02 2.98 -28.82
C ALA A 429 17.76 3.65 -28.23
N TYR A 430 16.56 3.12 -28.52
CA TYR A 430 15.31 3.66 -27.99
C TYR A 430 15.20 3.50 -26.46
N ASN A 431 15.53 2.32 -25.94
CA ASN A 431 15.54 2.10 -24.51
C ASN A 431 16.61 2.95 -23.81
N MET A 432 17.76 3.20 -24.48
CA MET A 432 18.77 4.12 -23.94
C MET A 432 18.23 5.55 -23.81
N ASP A 433 17.47 6.02 -24.78
CA ASP A 433 16.83 7.32 -24.70
C ASP A 433 15.75 7.38 -23.60
N LEU A 434 14.91 6.34 -23.46
CA LEU A 434 13.97 6.23 -22.35
C LEU A 434 14.67 6.34 -21.00
N ARG A 435 15.81 5.67 -20.84
CA ARG A 435 16.61 5.78 -19.62
C ARG A 435 17.09 7.20 -19.36
N ARG A 436 17.68 7.82 -20.35
CA ARG A 436 18.13 9.21 -20.22
C ARG A 436 17.01 10.12 -19.75
N ILE A 437 15.82 9.96 -20.34
CA ILE A 437 14.64 10.72 -19.91
C ILE A 437 14.33 10.44 -18.46
N VAL A 438 14.26 9.17 -18.05
CA VAL A 438 13.95 8.81 -16.66
C VAL A 438 14.97 9.39 -15.69
N MET A 439 16.26 9.31 -16.01
CA MET A 439 17.32 9.90 -15.19
C MET A 439 17.18 11.42 -15.10
N LEU A 440 16.93 12.09 -16.22
CA LEU A 440 16.71 13.53 -16.26
C LEU A 440 15.48 13.97 -15.45
N LEU A 441 14.36 13.28 -15.62
CA LEU A 441 13.13 13.62 -14.90
C LEU A 441 13.18 13.26 -13.41
N ASN A 442 14.10 12.37 -13.01
CA ASN A 442 14.38 12.07 -11.60
C ASN A 442 15.35 13.08 -10.98
N ASP A 443 16.18 13.76 -11.79
CA ASP A 443 17.02 14.85 -11.33
C ASP A 443 16.16 16.11 -11.17
N ARG A 444 15.72 16.33 -9.95
CA ARG A 444 14.80 17.41 -9.58
C ARG A 444 15.47 18.77 -9.53
N ASP A 445 16.81 18.81 -9.60
CA ASP A 445 17.65 20.00 -9.67
C ASP A 445 18.15 20.25 -11.10
N LEU A 446 17.49 19.67 -12.12
CA LEU A 446 17.91 19.74 -13.51
C LEU A 446 18.07 21.19 -13.99
N SER A 447 19.30 21.60 -14.19
CA SER A 447 19.59 22.90 -14.77
C SER A 447 19.21 22.95 -16.24
N LYS A 448 18.95 24.15 -16.77
CA LYS A 448 18.71 24.33 -18.20
C LYS A 448 19.88 23.80 -19.03
N SER A 449 21.12 24.00 -18.57
CA SER A 449 22.33 23.50 -19.24
C SER A 449 22.36 21.98 -19.32
N ASP A 450 21.98 21.28 -18.24
CA ASP A 450 21.95 19.82 -18.21
C ASP A 450 20.84 19.28 -19.08
N ALA A 451 19.70 19.95 -19.11
CA ALA A 451 18.59 19.60 -19.99
C ALA A 451 18.96 19.76 -21.48
N ASP A 452 19.63 20.86 -21.83
CA ASP A 452 20.08 21.10 -23.21
C ASP A 452 21.14 20.07 -23.65
N LYS A 453 22.09 19.74 -22.76
CA LYS A 453 23.07 18.67 -23.00
C LYS A 453 22.39 17.34 -23.23
N ALA A 454 21.46 16.97 -22.38
CA ALA A 454 20.74 15.70 -22.47
C ALA A 454 19.87 15.61 -23.72
N LEU A 455 19.19 16.70 -24.12
CA LEU A 455 18.47 16.76 -25.39
C LEU A 455 19.39 16.53 -26.61
N GLY A 456 20.66 16.94 -26.52
CA GLY A 456 21.68 16.64 -27.53
C GLY A 456 22.07 15.17 -27.61
N GLU A 457 21.97 14.44 -26.50
CA GLU A 457 22.34 13.02 -26.41
C GLU A 457 21.16 12.06 -26.75
N ILE A 458 19.92 12.54 -26.70
CA ILE A 458 18.73 11.76 -27.07
C ILE A 458 18.62 11.70 -28.59
N THR A 459 18.38 10.50 -29.13
CA THR A 459 18.30 10.25 -30.56
C THR A 459 16.87 10.42 -31.10
N PHE A 460 15.89 9.81 -30.41
CA PHE A 460 14.51 9.75 -30.90
C PHE A 460 13.71 11.00 -30.55
N GLU A 461 12.97 11.52 -31.52
CA GLU A 461 12.26 12.80 -31.39
C GLU A 461 11.09 12.74 -30.41
N ASP A 462 10.37 11.63 -30.32
CA ASP A 462 9.33 11.42 -29.32
C ASP A 462 9.90 11.44 -27.90
N CYS A 463 11.10 10.91 -27.71
CA CYS A 463 11.85 11.00 -26.46
C CYS A 463 12.26 12.44 -26.12
N LYS A 464 12.77 13.21 -27.12
CA LYS A 464 13.08 14.63 -26.93
C LYS A 464 11.85 15.45 -26.53
N ASN A 465 10.71 15.15 -27.14
CA ASN A 465 9.46 15.86 -26.85
C ASN A 465 9.02 15.69 -25.39
N VAL A 466 9.25 14.51 -24.79
CA VAL A 466 8.99 14.31 -23.36
C VAL A 466 9.78 15.29 -22.50
N VAL A 467 11.08 15.46 -22.78
CA VAL A 467 11.94 16.39 -22.03
C VAL A 467 11.49 17.82 -22.25
N ARG A 468 11.18 18.19 -23.48
CA ARG A 468 10.69 19.55 -23.81
C ARG A 468 9.36 19.86 -23.10
N ASP A 469 8.40 18.92 -23.13
CA ASP A 469 7.10 19.06 -22.47
C ASP A 469 7.28 19.22 -20.95
N TYR A 470 8.18 18.42 -20.36
CA TYR A 470 8.52 18.53 -18.95
C TYR A 470 9.09 19.91 -18.59
N LEU A 471 10.07 20.39 -19.36
CA LEU A 471 10.68 21.70 -19.14
C LEU A 471 9.66 22.84 -19.32
N ALA A 472 8.80 22.74 -20.34
CA ALA A 472 7.73 23.73 -20.56
C ALA A 472 6.73 23.75 -19.40
N GLU A 473 6.36 22.59 -18.87
CA GLU A 473 5.48 22.52 -17.69
C GLU A 473 6.15 23.09 -16.45
N GLN A 474 7.42 22.79 -16.20
CA GLN A 474 8.17 23.37 -15.09
C GLN A 474 8.19 24.92 -15.18
N GLN A 475 8.43 25.46 -16.37
CA GLN A 475 8.40 26.91 -16.59
C GLN A 475 7.01 27.52 -16.35
N ARG A 476 5.96 26.84 -16.82
CA ARG A 476 4.57 27.28 -16.61
C ARG A 476 4.21 27.32 -15.12
N VAL A 477 4.57 26.25 -14.40
CA VAL A 477 4.33 26.14 -12.96
C VAL A 477 5.12 27.20 -12.20
N ALA A 478 6.40 27.40 -12.54
CA ALA A 478 7.24 28.42 -11.93
C ALA A 478 6.66 29.84 -12.11
N GLN A 479 6.14 30.16 -13.30
CA GLN A 479 5.48 31.46 -13.56
C GLN A 479 4.22 31.65 -12.72
N GLN A 480 3.40 30.62 -12.55
CA GLN A 480 2.21 30.67 -11.71
C GLN A 480 2.58 30.91 -10.25
N LEU A 481 3.52 30.11 -9.71
CA LEU A 481 3.98 30.23 -8.32
C LEU A 481 4.60 31.60 -8.00
N ALA A 482 5.28 32.21 -8.97
CA ALA A 482 5.88 33.54 -8.80
C ALA A 482 4.84 34.63 -8.53
N SER A 483 3.60 34.47 -8.92
CA SER A 483 2.50 35.40 -8.73
C SER A 483 1.70 35.20 -7.43
N GLU A 484 1.94 34.12 -6.70
CA GLU A 484 1.21 33.80 -5.47
C GLU A 484 1.84 34.48 -4.24
N GLU A 485 0.99 35.11 -3.40
CA GLU A 485 1.44 35.91 -2.26
C GLU A 485 2.09 35.08 -1.14
N HIS A 486 1.53 33.89 -0.90
CA HIS A 486 1.95 32.98 0.18
C HIS A 486 2.90 31.88 -0.27
N VAL A 487 3.47 32.01 -1.49
CA VAL A 487 4.36 31.02 -2.08
C VAL A 487 5.72 31.64 -2.37
N PHE A 488 6.77 31.01 -1.87
CA PHE A 488 8.15 31.47 -1.96
C PHE A 488 8.99 30.45 -2.73
N TYR A 489 8.78 30.41 -4.04
CA TYR A 489 9.56 29.62 -5.00
C TYR A 489 10.66 30.49 -5.60
N GLN A 490 11.91 30.06 -5.54
CA GLN A 490 13.12 30.75 -6.03
C GLN A 490 13.35 32.19 -5.45
N LYS A 491 12.54 32.61 -4.49
CA LYS A 491 12.68 33.96 -3.90
C LYS A 491 13.87 34.11 -2.95
N TYR A 492 14.46 33.02 -2.52
CA TYR A 492 15.53 32.95 -1.52
C TYR A 492 16.71 32.09 -1.97
N ASP A 493 16.82 31.73 -3.25
CA ASP A 493 17.88 30.85 -3.75
C ASP A 493 19.29 31.44 -3.55
N ASP A 494 19.43 32.80 -3.57
CA ASP A 494 20.68 33.50 -3.32
C ASP A 494 21.05 33.65 -1.83
N VAL A 495 20.17 33.21 -0.92
CA VAL A 495 20.44 33.27 0.53
C VAL A 495 21.33 32.10 0.92
N ALA A 496 22.43 32.39 1.60
CA ALA A 496 23.32 31.33 2.07
C ALA A 496 22.60 30.36 3.02
N PRO A 497 22.84 29.01 2.92
CA PRO A 497 22.15 28.01 3.69
C PRO A 497 22.11 28.27 5.20
N GLU A 498 23.18 28.77 5.78
CA GLU A 498 23.29 29.11 7.20
C GLU A 498 22.36 30.24 7.64
N ASN A 499 21.92 31.11 6.73
CA ASN A 499 21.10 32.28 7.01
C ASN A 499 19.61 32.06 6.67
N ILE A 500 19.26 31.02 5.91
CA ILE A 500 17.92 30.87 5.32
C ILE A 500 16.82 30.82 6.39
N LEU A 501 16.99 30.02 7.44
CA LEU A 501 15.99 29.90 8.51
C LEU A 501 15.77 31.23 9.23
N GLN A 502 16.85 31.97 9.51
CA GLN A 502 16.77 33.28 10.15
C GLN A 502 16.03 34.26 9.24
N THR A 503 16.34 34.25 7.95
CA THR A 503 15.70 35.12 6.94
C THR A 503 14.18 34.82 6.85
N ILE A 504 13.78 33.55 6.90
CA ILE A 504 12.36 33.17 6.92
C ILE A 504 11.69 33.70 8.19
N LEU A 505 12.27 33.43 9.36
CA LEU A 505 11.68 33.84 10.66
C LEU A 505 11.54 35.36 10.83
N GLU A 506 12.44 36.16 10.23
CA GLU A 506 12.37 37.61 10.29
C GLU A 506 11.08 38.18 9.70
N ARG A 507 10.46 37.52 8.72
CA ARG A 507 9.15 37.91 8.16
C ARG A 507 8.03 37.83 9.15
N TYR A 508 8.16 36.98 10.18
CA TYR A 508 7.08 36.65 11.11
C TYR A 508 7.30 37.22 12.51
N LYS A 509 8.21 38.17 12.67
CA LYS A 509 8.42 38.84 13.97
C LYS A 509 7.10 39.34 14.55
N GLY A 510 6.87 39.07 15.84
CA GLY A 510 5.63 39.43 16.52
C GLY A 510 4.52 38.38 16.40
N ASN A 511 4.76 37.27 15.69
CA ASN A 511 3.85 36.13 15.64
C ASN A 511 4.49 34.87 16.22
N ALA A 512 3.69 34.00 16.79
CA ALA A 512 4.09 32.63 17.03
C ALA A 512 4.12 31.88 15.68
N VAL A 513 5.17 31.09 15.41
CA VAL A 513 5.38 30.44 14.12
C VAL A 513 5.52 28.94 14.31
N LEU A 514 4.67 28.16 13.62
CA LEU A 514 4.91 26.73 13.42
C LEU A 514 5.65 26.54 12.10
N ILE A 515 6.84 25.97 12.16
CA ILE A 515 7.56 25.45 11.00
C ILE A 515 7.27 23.96 10.85
N ASP A 516 6.86 23.56 9.64
CA ASP A 516 6.62 22.17 9.23
C ASP A 516 7.54 21.85 8.04
N ILE A 517 8.52 20.98 8.26
CA ILE A 517 9.43 20.51 7.22
C ILE A 517 8.88 19.21 6.66
N TRP A 518 8.56 19.24 5.37
CA TRP A 518 7.81 18.18 4.73
C TRP A 518 8.24 17.89 3.28
N ALA A 519 7.63 16.89 2.65
CA ALA A 519 7.73 16.64 1.22
C ALA A 519 6.44 16.00 0.68
N THR A 520 6.18 16.15 -0.61
CA THR A 520 4.95 15.62 -1.26
C THR A 520 4.81 14.11 -1.14
N TRP A 521 5.90 13.38 -1.13
CA TRP A 521 5.96 11.91 -0.97
C TRP A 521 5.85 11.43 0.49
N CYS A 522 5.89 12.34 1.47
CA CYS A 522 5.87 12.00 2.88
C CYS A 522 4.43 11.72 3.38
N GLY A 523 4.06 10.47 3.50
CA GLY A 523 2.75 10.05 3.99
C GLY A 523 2.37 10.61 5.36
N PRO A 524 3.23 10.48 6.40
CA PRO A 524 2.98 11.06 7.74
C PRO A 524 2.82 12.58 7.72
N CYS A 525 3.57 13.31 6.85
CA CYS A 525 3.41 14.76 6.69
C CYS A 525 2.00 15.11 6.21
N ARG A 526 1.53 14.44 5.16
CA ARG A 526 0.18 14.66 4.61
C ARG A 526 -0.94 14.34 5.62
N ALA A 527 -0.75 13.29 6.42
CA ALA A 527 -1.65 12.96 7.51
C ALA A 527 -1.68 14.08 8.56
N GLY A 528 -0.50 14.64 8.90
CA GLY A 528 -0.36 15.80 9.80
C GLY A 528 -1.10 17.04 9.28
N HIS A 529 -0.94 17.38 8.00
CA HIS A 529 -1.64 18.49 7.38
C HIS A 529 -3.17 18.35 7.51
N LYS A 530 -3.70 17.15 7.23
CA LYS A 530 -5.14 16.86 7.38
C LYS A 530 -5.59 16.99 8.83
N ALA A 531 -4.83 16.44 9.77
CA ALA A 531 -5.17 16.46 11.20
C ALA A 531 -5.11 17.87 11.82
N MET A 532 -4.23 18.73 11.30
CA MET A 532 -4.10 20.12 11.78
C MET A 532 -5.19 21.08 11.27
N LYS A 533 -5.98 20.73 10.24
CA LYS A 533 -6.99 21.62 9.67
C LYS A 533 -7.95 22.23 10.71
N PRO A 534 -8.56 21.46 11.64
CA PRO A 534 -9.46 22.02 12.63
C PRO A 534 -8.78 23.05 13.56
N MET A 535 -7.58 22.74 14.04
CA MET A 535 -6.78 23.61 14.89
C MET A 535 -6.43 24.93 14.18
N LYS A 536 -6.08 24.88 12.89
CA LYS A 536 -5.75 26.06 12.09
C LYS A 536 -6.95 26.99 11.93
N GLU A 537 -8.15 26.45 11.70
CA GLU A 537 -9.38 27.24 11.64
C GLU A 537 -9.68 27.94 12.99
N GLU A 538 -9.46 27.25 14.11
CA GLU A 538 -9.62 27.83 15.45
C GLU A 538 -8.63 28.98 15.73
N MET A 539 -7.42 28.90 15.16
CA MET A 539 -6.36 29.90 15.32
C MET A 539 -6.39 31.04 14.27
N LYS A 540 -7.34 30.99 13.35
CA LYS A 540 -7.49 31.99 12.30
C LYS A 540 -7.71 33.40 12.89
N GLY A 541 -6.96 34.40 12.38
CA GLY A 541 -7.00 35.75 12.88
C GLY A 541 -6.19 36.02 14.16
N GLN A 542 -5.51 35.02 14.70
CA GLN A 542 -4.62 35.18 15.85
C GLN A 542 -3.18 35.46 15.37
N ASN A 543 -2.28 35.85 16.28
CA ASN A 543 -0.87 36.09 15.99
C ASN A 543 -0.11 34.75 15.86
N VAL A 544 -0.58 33.85 15.00
CA VAL A 544 0.03 32.56 14.68
C VAL A 544 0.22 32.47 13.18
N ARG A 545 1.36 31.93 12.76
CA ARG A 545 1.68 31.67 11.35
C ARG A 545 2.11 30.21 11.17
N PHE A 546 1.65 29.62 10.08
CA PHE A 546 2.01 28.27 9.68
C PHE A 546 2.92 28.36 8.46
N VAL A 547 4.14 27.87 8.60
CA VAL A 547 5.20 27.95 7.59
C VAL A 547 5.61 26.56 7.19
N TYR A 548 5.45 26.24 5.92
CA TYR A 548 5.73 24.94 5.33
C TYR A 548 6.99 25.02 4.49
N ILE A 549 7.97 24.18 4.78
CA ILE A 549 9.26 24.15 4.10
C ILE A 549 9.43 22.82 3.39
N THR A 550 9.68 22.89 2.09
CA THR A 550 10.06 21.75 1.27
C THR A 550 11.26 22.08 0.40
N SER A 551 11.71 21.12 -0.41
CA SER A 551 12.82 21.31 -1.34
C SER A 551 12.55 20.61 -2.68
N THR A 552 13.55 20.66 -3.56
CA THR A 552 13.58 19.95 -4.84
C THR A 552 13.29 18.43 -4.74
N SER A 553 13.29 17.85 -3.53
CA SER A 553 12.82 16.47 -3.31
C SER A 553 11.33 16.30 -3.59
N SER A 554 10.55 17.39 -3.57
CA SER A 554 9.13 17.43 -3.97
C SER A 554 9.03 17.92 -5.42
N PRO A 555 8.45 17.14 -6.36
CA PRO A 555 8.24 17.62 -7.73
C PRO A 555 7.39 18.89 -7.74
N LEU A 556 7.83 19.89 -8.51
CA LEU A 556 7.26 21.24 -8.44
C LEU A 556 5.75 21.27 -8.76
N ALA A 557 5.33 20.55 -9.81
CA ALA A 557 3.91 20.51 -10.19
C ALA A 557 3.04 19.84 -9.11
N THR A 558 3.50 18.75 -8.51
CA THR A 558 2.79 18.06 -7.43
C THR A 558 2.75 18.92 -6.17
N TRP A 559 3.84 19.59 -5.85
CA TRP A 559 3.88 20.52 -4.73
C TRP A 559 2.88 21.68 -4.94
N GLN A 560 2.85 22.28 -6.15
CA GLN A 560 1.89 23.32 -6.50
C GLN A 560 0.43 22.84 -6.31
N GLU A 561 0.11 21.64 -6.78
CA GLU A 561 -1.23 21.07 -6.62
C GLU A 561 -1.57 20.91 -5.13
N MET A 562 -0.66 20.37 -4.34
CA MET A 562 -0.91 20.02 -2.94
C MET A 562 -1.02 21.25 -2.03
N ILE A 563 -0.26 22.31 -2.25
CA ILE A 563 -0.31 23.50 -1.39
C ILE A 563 -1.64 24.25 -1.47
N ASN A 564 -2.40 24.09 -2.55
CA ASN A 564 -3.75 24.67 -2.67
C ASN A 564 -4.71 24.22 -1.56
N ASP A 565 -4.48 23.06 -0.96
CA ASP A 565 -5.27 22.50 0.12
C ASP A 565 -4.67 22.73 1.51
N ILE A 566 -3.54 23.43 1.61
CA ILE A 566 -2.77 23.63 2.84
C ILE A 566 -2.62 25.14 3.10
N ASP A 567 -3.47 25.69 3.97
CA ASP A 567 -3.37 27.12 4.35
C ASP A 567 -2.04 27.42 5.05
N GLY A 568 -1.38 28.51 4.67
CA GLY A 568 -0.13 28.97 5.27
C GLY A 568 0.87 29.47 4.23
N ASP A 569 2.08 29.75 4.68
CA ASP A 569 3.16 30.25 3.83
C ASP A 569 4.09 29.11 3.41
N HIS A 570 4.30 28.95 2.11
CA HIS A 570 4.98 27.79 1.52
C HIS A 570 6.34 28.20 0.93
N TYR A 571 7.39 27.56 1.43
CA TYR A 571 8.76 27.75 0.98
C TYR A 571 9.28 26.53 0.23
N TYR A 572 9.71 26.74 -0.99
CA TYR A 572 10.40 25.74 -1.79
C TYR A 572 11.87 26.15 -1.89
N LEU A 573 12.72 25.47 -1.14
CA LEU A 573 14.12 25.82 -0.95
C LEU A 573 15.05 24.97 -1.82
N THR A 574 16.29 25.44 -1.98
CA THR A 574 17.35 24.61 -2.55
C THR A 574 17.64 23.41 -1.63
N LYS A 575 18.26 22.39 -2.19
CA LYS A 575 18.62 21.17 -1.45
C LYS A 575 19.54 21.48 -0.27
N GLU A 576 20.55 22.34 -0.50
CA GLU A 576 21.52 22.76 0.51
C GLU A 576 20.84 23.50 1.66
N GLN A 577 19.97 24.45 1.36
CA GLN A 577 19.23 25.21 2.35
C GLN A 577 18.33 24.31 3.20
N TYR A 578 17.62 23.40 2.56
CA TYR A 578 16.71 22.46 3.22
C TYR A 578 17.45 21.53 4.18
N TYR A 579 18.56 20.91 3.74
CA TYR A 579 19.34 20.02 4.59
C TYR A 579 20.01 20.78 5.74
N HIS A 580 20.46 22.01 5.51
CA HIS A 580 21.03 22.85 6.59
C HIS A 580 19.98 23.12 7.69
N ILE A 581 18.71 23.35 7.32
CA ILE A 581 17.63 23.50 8.31
C ILE A 581 17.40 22.19 9.08
N LEU A 582 17.38 21.05 8.41
CA LEU A 582 17.24 19.76 9.08
C LEU A 582 18.39 19.48 10.05
N GLU A 583 19.64 19.75 9.65
CA GLU A 583 20.81 19.63 10.52
C GLU A 583 20.69 20.52 11.77
N LYS A 584 20.24 21.77 11.62
CA LYS A 584 19.99 22.66 12.74
C LYS A 584 18.98 22.11 13.74
N TYR A 585 18.01 21.32 13.25
CA TYR A 585 17.06 20.62 14.10
C TYR A 585 17.54 19.23 14.52
N GLU A 586 18.78 18.83 14.19
CA GLU A 586 19.32 17.48 14.47
C GLU A 586 18.38 16.38 13.94
N SER A 587 17.74 16.65 12.79
CA SER A 587 16.75 15.76 12.22
C SER A 587 17.26 15.10 10.93
N HIS A 588 17.03 13.80 10.80
CA HIS A 588 17.30 13.01 9.60
C HIS A 588 16.01 12.48 8.95
N SER A 589 14.85 12.95 9.40
CA SER A 589 13.55 12.47 8.93
C SER A 589 12.50 13.57 8.92
N ILE A 590 11.43 13.35 8.16
CA ILE A 590 10.25 14.23 8.08
C ILE A 590 8.99 13.44 8.40
N PRO A 591 7.95 14.07 8.97
CA PRO A 591 7.86 15.50 9.27
C PRO A 591 8.78 15.90 10.44
N THR A 592 9.28 17.15 10.40
CA THR A 592 9.96 17.79 11.52
C THR A 592 9.27 19.12 11.81
N TYR A 593 8.90 19.33 13.05
CA TYR A 593 8.17 20.51 13.50
C TYR A 593 9.02 21.33 14.45
N ALA A 594 8.95 22.67 14.33
CA ALA A 594 9.52 23.60 15.30
C ALA A 594 8.55 24.76 15.55
N ILE A 595 8.45 25.22 16.81
CA ILE A 595 7.62 26.37 17.17
C ILE A 595 8.54 27.47 17.69
N TYR A 596 8.32 28.68 17.20
CA TYR A 596 8.99 29.90 17.59
C TYR A 596 7.99 30.86 18.23
N ASN A 597 8.40 31.53 19.30
CA ASN A 597 7.57 32.54 19.95
C ASN A 597 7.62 33.89 19.22
N THR A 598 6.83 34.86 19.67
CA THR A 598 6.75 36.22 19.11
C THR A 598 8.07 36.97 19.09
N ARG A 599 9.09 36.56 19.88
CA ARG A 599 10.43 37.11 19.89
C ARG A 599 11.39 36.40 18.91
N GLY A 600 10.93 35.33 18.24
CA GLY A 600 11.74 34.50 17.36
C GLY A 600 12.64 33.49 18.07
N GLU A 601 12.31 33.13 19.33
CA GLU A 601 13.00 32.10 20.09
C GLU A 601 12.30 30.76 19.90
N GLN A 602 13.08 29.69 19.66
CA GLN A 602 12.51 28.35 19.52
C GLN A 602 12.03 27.84 20.89
N THR A 603 10.77 27.48 20.99
CA THR A 603 10.14 26.98 22.22
C THR A 603 9.81 25.50 22.20
N TYR A 604 9.69 24.92 21.00
CA TYR A 604 9.34 23.50 20.81
C TYR A 604 10.01 22.91 19.57
N LYS A 605 10.30 21.62 19.62
CA LYS A 605 10.76 20.81 18.45
C LYS A 605 10.21 19.39 18.57
N SER A 606 9.80 18.79 17.45
CA SER A 606 9.44 17.38 17.34
C SER A 606 9.91 16.79 16.03
N ILE A 607 10.45 15.57 16.08
CA ILE A 607 10.75 14.75 14.91
C ILE A 607 9.65 13.67 14.83
N GLY A 608 8.97 13.61 13.70
CA GLY A 608 7.72 12.86 13.56
C GLY A 608 6.49 13.69 13.93
N LEU A 609 5.30 13.18 13.60
CA LEU A 609 4.02 13.83 13.89
C LEU A 609 3.67 13.68 15.37
N PRO A 610 3.64 14.78 16.16
CA PRO A 610 3.17 14.74 17.55
C PRO A 610 1.63 14.77 17.59
N GLU A 611 1.07 14.52 18.77
CA GLU A 611 -0.35 14.77 19.02
C GLU A 611 -0.70 16.24 18.74
N ILE A 612 -1.79 16.48 18.01
CA ILE A 612 -2.19 17.84 17.59
C ILE A 612 -2.44 18.76 18.77
N ASP A 613 -2.95 18.23 19.89
CA ASP A 613 -3.15 18.99 21.12
C ASP A 613 -1.84 19.46 21.77
N VAL A 614 -0.72 18.77 21.52
CA VAL A 614 0.60 19.23 21.96
C VAL A 614 1.01 20.44 21.14
N ILE A 615 0.91 20.36 19.79
CA ILE A 615 1.17 21.51 18.90
C ILE A 615 0.30 22.70 19.30
N ARG A 616 -1.00 22.49 19.54
CA ARG A 616 -1.94 23.51 19.99
C ARG A 616 -1.45 24.23 21.25
N LYS A 617 -1.13 23.46 22.28
CA LYS A 617 -0.67 23.99 23.58
C LYS A 617 0.63 24.77 23.47
N GLU A 618 1.56 24.27 22.67
CA GLU A 618 2.86 24.94 22.47
C GLU A 618 2.71 26.23 21.65
N LEU A 619 1.82 26.29 20.66
CA LEU A 619 1.49 27.53 19.94
C LEU A 619 0.80 28.55 20.86
N GLU A 620 -0.11 28.12 21.74
CA GLU A 620 -0.74 29.03 22.73
C GLU A 620 0.28 29.63 23.70
N ARG A 621 1.31 28.86 24.09
CA ARG A 621 2.41 29.36 24.94
C ARG A 621 3.37 30.29 24.21
N ALA A 622 3.48 30.13 22.90
CA ALA A 622 4.41 30.88 22.05
C ALA A 622 3.87 32.27 21.64
N LYS A 623 2.57 32.56 21.78
CA LYS A 623 1.96 33.87 21.56
C LYS A 623 2.47 34.91 22.54
#